data_0b01e1d3749daafed94e4d98cb06a690
#
_entry.id   0b01e1d3749daafed94e4d98cb06a690
#
_cell.length_a   1.000
_cell.length_b   1.000
_cell.length_c   1.000
_cell.angle_alpha   90.00
_cell.angle_beta   90.00
_cell.angle_gamma   90.00
#
_symmetry.space_group_name_H-M   'P 1'
#
loop_
_entity.id
_entity.type
_entity.pdbx_description
1 polymer ?
#
loop_
_entity_poly.entity_id
_entity_poly.type
_entity_poly.pdbx_seq_one_letter_code
_entity_poly.pdbx_strand_id
1 'polypeptide(L)'
;MHPLLTDPSIDQTSQVSVERARELIKSSEKLRTRRDKANRKRFGRLFKDPKAIEVTITLTDEVMRIHSMREAITIFNHAAKKASIKGFGPFNAFGLKFIRIVAIALPGVVVRLVHQRVRALSKDLILPAEQARLSKHLGKRKEEGIRLNINVLGEAVLGQHEADERFKRLVEMIHRPEVDYISVKLSAVVAQMITIDHEGSLEKVCEKLRIIYADSDTHGTFINLDMEEFRDLALTVDAFKRVLSEKDFLHIHAGIVLQAYLPESHSAFADLVAFAVERHKLQGGTIKIRLVKGANLAMEKAKSEERRVGKECRL
;
A
#
# COMPACT_ATOMS: atom_id res chain seq x y z
N MET A 1 25.35 -11.61 -17.73
CA MET A 1 25.14 -10.15 -18.02
C MET A 1 24.13 -10.10 -19.17
N HIS A 2 22.94 -9.54 -18.94
CA HIS A 2 21.86 -9.54 -19.95
C HIS A 2 22.19 -8.49 -21.03
N PRO A 3 22.07 -8.81 -22.35
CA PRO A 3 22.47 -7.89 -23.43
C PRO A 3 21.74 -6.55 -23.46
N LEU A 4 20.59 -6.43 -22.78
CA LEU A 4 19.86 -5.18 -22.63
C LEU A 4 20.52 -4.14 -21.70
N LEU A 5 21.56 -4.50 -20.92
CA LEU A 5 22.25 -3.60 -20.01
C LEU A 5 23.42 -2.84 -20.65
N THR A 6 23.73 -3.12 -21.91
CA THR A 6 24.85 -2.52 -22.65
C THR A 6 24.41 -1.65 -23.84
N ASP A 7 23.09 -1.40 -23.99
CA ASP A 7 22.59 -0.54 -25.06
C ASP A 7 22.81 0.94 -24.68
N PRO A 8 23.63 1.69 -25.45
CA PRO A 8 23.90 3.10 -25.20
C PRO A 8 22.65 3.97 -25.20
N SER A 9 21.59 3.58 -25.91
CA SER A 9 20.32 4.29 -25.95
C SER A 9 19.58 4.23 -24.61
N ILE A 10 19.74 3.14 -23.85
CA ILE A 10 19.16 2.99 -22.50
C ILE A 10 19.85 3.92 -21.51
N ASP A 11 21.16 4.06 -21.61
CA ASP A 11 21.92 4.94 -20.72
C ASP A 11 21.56 6.40 -20.96
N GLN A 12 21.43 6.80 -22.21
CA GLN A 12 21.00 8.15 -22.59
C GLN A 12 19.56 8.45 -22.14
N THR A 13 18.64 7.50 -22.30
CA THR A 13 17.24 7.61 -21.82
C THR A 13 17.19 7.70 -20.29
N SER A 14 18.04 6.94 -19.60
CA SER A 14 18.15 6.96 -18.13
C SER A 14 18.62 8.34 -17.64
N GLN A 15 19.63 8.93 -18.28
CA GLN A 15 20.15 10.26 -17.93
C GLN A 15 19.08 11.34 -18.11
N VAL A 16 18.40 11.37 -19.24
CA VAL A 16 17.28 12.31 -19.51
C VAL A 16 16.17 12.15 -18.45
N SER A 17 15.83 10.93 -18.10
CA SER A 17 14.81 10.63 -17.08
C SER A 17 15.21 11.15 -15.69
N VAL A 18 16.48 11.01 -15.31
CA VAL A 18 17.03 11.52 -14.04
C VAL A 18 17.04 13.06 -14.04
N GLU A 19 17.42 13.70 -15.13
CA GLU A 19 17.38 15.17 -15.24
C GLU A 19 15.96 15.70 -15.12
N ARG A 20 15.01 15.08 -15.81
CA ARG A 20 13.60 15.44 -15.72
C ARG A 20 13.04 15.26 -14.30
N ALA A 21 13.40 14.18 -13.63
CA ALA A 21 13.02 13.96 -12.23
C ALA A 21 13.59 15.05 -11.30
N ARG A 22 14.83 15.47 -11.51
CA ARG A 22 15.46 16.60 -10.77
C ARG A 22 14.75 17.91 -10.99
N GLU A 23 14.38 18.23 -12.23
CA GLU A 23 13.61 19.44 -12.56
C GLU A 23 12.24 19.43 -11.87
N LEU A 24 11.51 18.30 -11.92
CA LEU A 24 10.22 18.15 -11.24
C LEU A 24 10.34 18.33 -9.73
N ILE A 25 11.38 17.77 -9.10
CA ILE A 25 11.67 17.96 -7.68
C ILE A 25 11.92 19.45 -7.37
N LYS A 26 12.77 20.13 -8.15
CA LYS A 26 13.03 21.58 -7.97
C LYS A 26 11.77 22.41 -8.12
N SER A 27 10.95 22.11 -9.11
CA SER A 27 9.68 22.80 -9.35
C SER A 27 8.69 22.57 -8.22
N SER A 28 8.57 21.34 -7.71
CA SER A 28 7.73 21.00 -6.56
C SER A 28 8.15 21.73 -5.29
N GLU A 29 9.45 22.01 -5.11
CA GLU A 29 9.97 22.73 -3.94
C GLU A 29 9.45 24.18 -3.86
N LYS A 30 9.24 24.82 -5.01
CA LYS A 30 8.69 26.18 -5.11
C LYS A 30 7.20 26.22 -4.69
N LEU A 31 6.48 25.14 -4.93
CA LEU A 31 5.03 25.02 -4.64
C LEU A 31 4.74 24.63 -3.19
N ARG A 32 5.77 24.29 -2.40
CA ARG A 32 5.58 23.83 -1.01
C ARG A 32 5.06 24.92 -0.11
N THR A 33 3.96 24.60 0.60
CA THR A 33 3.41 25.43 1.64
C THR A 33 4.30 25.47 2.89
N ARG A 34 4.07 26.43 3.78
CA ARG A 34 4.74 26.47 5.09
C ARG A 34 4.49 25.18 5.90
N ARG A 35 3.30 24.59 5.77
CA ARG A 35 2.92 23.32 6.41
C ARG A 35 3.74 22.15 5.88
N ASP A 36 3.93 22.05 4.56
CA ASP A 36 4.72 20.97 3.94
C ASP A 36 6.18 21.02 4.40
N LYS A 37 6.75 22.24 4.46
CA LYS A 37 8.12 22.46 4.98
C LYS A 37 8.25 22.03 6.45
N ALA A 38 7.27 22.36 7.28
CA ALA A 38 7.25 21.96 8.69
C ALA A 38 7.09 20.45 8.87
N ASN A 39 6.22 19.81 8.08
CA ASN A 39 6.04 18.36 8.08
C ASN A 39 7.31 17.64 7.63
N ARG A 40 7.94 18.08 6.55
CA ARG A 40 9.21 17.51 6.09
C ARG A 40 10.31 17.60 7.15
N LYS A 41 10.44 18.75 7.83
CA LYS A 41 11.40 18.93 8.92
C LYS A 41 11.10 17.99 10.10
N ARG A 42 9.82 17.78 10.43
CA ARG A 42 9.39 16.87 11.49
C ARG A 42 9.72 15.42 11.15
N PHE A 43 9.28 14.95 9.97
CA PHE A 43 9.57 13.58 9.52
C PHE A 43 11.06 13.34 9.32
N GLY A 44 11.79 14.31 8.78
CA GLY A 44 13.25 14.19 8.60
C GLY A 44 14.01 14.05 9.93
N ARG A 45 13.51 14.62 11.04
CA ARG A 45 14.06 14.38 12.38
C ARG A 45 13.68 13.01 12.93
N LEU A 46 12.41 12.64 12.77
CA LEU A 46 11.87 11.35 13.22
C LEU A 46 12.66 10.18 12.60
N PHE A 47 12.82 10.18 11.28
CA PHE A 47 13.51 9.08 10.57
C PHE A 47 15.02 9.03 10.81
N LYS A 48 15.63 10.07 11.36
CA LYS A 48 17.04 10.09 11.75
C LYS A 48 17.31 9.56 13.16
N ASP A 49 16.25 9.26 13.92
CA ASP A 49 16.35 8.79 15.29
C ASP A 49 15.65 7.44 15.45
N PRO A 50 16.38 6.31 15.53
CA PRO A 50 15.79 4.98 15.68
C PRO A 50 14.84 4.86 16.89
N LYS A 51 15.15 5.54 18.01
CA LYS A 51 14.29 5.54 19.20
C LYS A 51 12.96 6.25 18.92
N ALA A 52 12.98 7.31 18.14
CA ALA A 52 11.76 8.02 17.78
C ALA A 52 10.90 7.20 16.81
N ILE A 53 11.51 6.44 15.90
CA ILE A 53 10.81 5.48 15.03
C ILE A 53 10.13 4.41 15.89
N GLU A 54 10.87 3.75 16.80
CA GLU A 54 10.33 2.73 17.71
C GLU A 54 9.12 3.26 18.50
N VAL A 55 9.27 4.41 19.16
CA VAL A 55 8.18 5.05 19.89
C VAL A 55 6.97 5.35 19.01
N THR A 56 7.21 5.80 17.78
CA THR A 56 6.11 6.10 16.85
C THR A 56 5.38 4.83 16.45
N ILE A 57 6.08 3.76 16.11
CA ILE A 57 5.48 2.47 15.78
C ILE A 57 4.65 1.96 16.97
N THR A 58 5.22 1.94 18.15
CA THR A 58 4.48 1.53 19.36
C THR A 58 3.21 2.35 19.59
N LEU A 59 3.26 3.68 19.38
CA LEU A 59 2.09 4.54 19.55
C LEU A 59 1.03 4.35 18.45
N THR A 60 1.45 4.11 17.21
CA THR A 60 0.53 4.03 16.07
C THR A 60 -0.02 2.63 15.85
N ASP A 61 0.71 1.61 16.22
CA ASP A 61 0.33 0.21 16.01
C ASP A 61 -0.17 -0.44 17.31
N GLU A 62 0.68 -0.53 18.32
CA GLU A 62 0.31 -1.24 19.54
C GLU A 62 -0.76 -0.50 20.35
N VAL A 63 -0.51 0.77 20.74
CA VAL A 63 -1.46 1.53 21.57
C VAL A 63 -2.81 1.74 20.90
N MET A 64 -2.84 1.88 19.57
CA MET A 64 -4.08 2.12 18.81
C MET A 64 -4.93 0.87 18.63
N ARG A 65 -4.33 -0.33 18.66
CA ARG A 65 -5.05 -1.60 18.43
C ARG A 65 -5.57 -2.27 19.71
N ILE A 66 -5.01 -1.91 20.86
CA ILE A 66 -5.37 -2.57 22.14
C ILE A 66 -6.71 -2.08 22.64
N HIS A 67 -7.59 -3.02 22.98
CA HIS A 67 -8.90 -2.73 23.58
C HIS A 67 -8.82 -2.54 25.11
N SER A 68 -7.81 -3.12 25.78
CA SER A 68 -7.60 -2.98 27.20
C SER A 68 -6.95 -1.64 27.55
N MET A 69 -7.68 -0.79 28.29
CA MET A 69 -7.18 0.52 28.74
C MET A 69 -5.91 0.42 29.60
N ARG A 70 -5.83 -0.58 30.47
CA ARG A 70 -4.66 -0.78 31.36
C ARG A 70 -3.42 -1.15 30.55
N GLU A 71 -3.58 -2.03 29.59
CA GLU A 71 -2.51 -2.50 28.72
C GLU A 71 -2.03 -1.36 27.79
N ALA A 72 -2.94 -0.62 27.16
CA ALA A 72 -2.61 0.54 26.34
C ALA A 72 -1.79 1.59 27.10
N ILE A 73 -2.14 1.86 28.37
CA ILE A 73 -1.38 2.78 29.25
C ILE A 73 0.00 2.22 29.60
N THR A 74 0.12 0.94 29.87
CA THR A 74 1.41 0.32 30.18
C THR A 74 2.36 0.46 29.01
N ILE A 75 1.91 0.14 27.82
CA ILE A 75 2.68 0.27 26.56
C ILE A 75 3.00 1.73 26.28
N PHE A 76 1.99 2.63 26.39
CA PHE A 76 2.22 4.07 26.24
C PHE A 76 3.29 4.59 27.19
N ASN A 77 3.23 4.23 28.48
CA ASN A 77 4.21 4.65 29.49
C ASN A 77 5.62 4.16 29.17
N HIS A 78 5.75 2.93 28.67
CA HIS A 78 7.04 2.40 28.24
C HIS A 78 7.59 3.16 27.04
N ALA A 79 6.79 3.37 26.00
CA ALA A 79 7.16 4.13 24.82
C ALA A 79 7.52 5.59 25.16
N ALA A 80 6.71 6.27 25.97
CA ALA A 80 6.93 7.67 26.34
C ALA A 80 8.24 7.89 27.13
N LYS A 81 8.73 6.89 27.88
CA LYS A 81 10.06 6.96 28.53
C LYS A 81 11.19 7.08 27.49
N LYS A 82 11.06 6.40 26.35
CA LYS A 82 12.05 6.37 25.27
C LYS A 82 12.01 7.60 24.38
N ALA A 83 10.98 8.47 24.51
CA ALA A 83 10.81 9.64 23.66
C ALA A 83 12.00 10.59 23.75
N SER A 84 12.66 10.82 22.63
CA SER A 84 13.86 11.65 22.52
C SER A 84 13.54 13.07 22.02
N ILE A 85 14.26 14.06 22.51
CA ILE A 85 14.20 15.44 22.02
C ILE A 85 14.70 15.51 20.57
N LYS A 86 15.68 14.68 20.21
CA LYS A 86 16.30 14.65 18.89
C LYS A 86 15.30 14.28 17.79
N GLY A 87 14.48 13.24 18.03
CA GLY A 87 13.47 12.78 17.07
C GLY A 87 12.15 13.56 17.11
N PHE A 88 11.59 13.78 18.30
CA PHE A 88 10.29 14.43 18.46
C PHE A 88 10.37 15.95 18.56
N GLY A 89 11.53 16.51 18.90
CA GLY A 89 11.71 17.91 19.30
C GLY A 89 11.32 18.16 20.76
N PRO A 90 11.73 19.29 21.34
CA PRO A 90 11.60 19.53 22.79
C PRO A 90 10.15 19.50 23.28
N PHE A 91 9.24 20.19 22.60
CA PHE A 91 7.84 20.27 23.02
C PHE A 91 7.13 18.93 23.01
N ASN A 92 7.30 18.13 21.95
CA ASN A 92 6.62 16.83 21.85
C ASN A 92 7.24 15.81 22.82
N ALA A 93 8.57 15.80 22.95
CA ALA A 93 9.25 14.90 23.88
C ALA A 93 8.88 15.22 25.34
N PHE A 94 8.84 16.50 25.70
CA PHE A 94 8.42 16.91 27.03
C PHE A 94 6.93 16.61 27.25
N GLY A 95 6.08 16.90 26.27
CA GLY A 95 4.65 16.58 26.31
C GLY A 95 4.38 15.09 26.53
N LEU A 96 5.07 14.19 25.82
CA LEU A 96 4.93 12.75 26.01
C LEU A 96 5.35 12.32 27.43
N LYS A 97 6.44 12.89 27.97
CA LYS A 97 6.90 12.60 29.33
C LYS A 97 5.96 13.14 30.40
N PHE A 98 5.37 14.32 30.19
CA PHE A 98 4.39 14.91 31.10
C PHE A 98 3.06 14.13 31.10
N ILE A 99 2.53 13.80 29.92
CA ILE A 99 1.29 13.03 29.77
C ILE A 99 1.42 11.66 30.44
N ARG A 100 2.61 11.05 30.50
CA ARG A 100 2.86 9.81 31.25
C ARG A 100 2.50 9.93 32.73
N ILE A 101 2.77 11.09 33.35
CA ILE A 101 2.44 11.31 34.77
C ILE A 101 0.92 11.39 34.93
N VAL A 102 0.25 12.11 34.03
CA VAL A 102 -1.21 12.24 34.01
C VAL A 102 -1.90 10.92 33.72
N ALA A 103 -1.27 10.02 32.96
CA ALA A 103 -1.82 8.72 32.60
C ALA A 103 -2.07 7.79 33.81
N ILE A 104 -1.36 8.01 34.92
CA ILE A 104 -1.56 7.27 36.16
C ILE A 104 -2.91 7.64 36.80
N ALA A 105 -3.26 8.90 36.80
CA ALA A 105 -4.48 9.41 37.44
C ALA A 105 -5.71 9.34 36.51
N LEU A 106 -5.53 9.60 35.20
CA LEU A 106 -6.61 9.75 34.22
C LEU A 106 -6.35 8.94 32.93
N PRO A 107 -6.28 7.60 33.04
CA PRO A 107 -5.91 6.74 31.91
C PRO A 107 -6.79 6.91 30.68
N GLY A 108 -8.11 6.96 30.84
CA GLY A 108 -9.05 7.09 29.73
C GLY A 108 -8.92 8.41 28.97
N VAL A 109 -8.62 9.49 29.68
CA VAL A 109 -8.39 10.80 29.04
C VAL A 109 -7.11 10.76 28.21
N VAL A 110 -6.05 10.19 28.78
CA VAL A 110 -4.74 10.13 28.08
C VAL A 110 -4.82 9.28 26.83
N VAL A 111 -5.41 8.08 26.89
CA VAL A 111 -5.56 7.24 25.68
C VAL A 111 -6.35 7.96 24.60
N ARG A 112 -7.46 8.63 24.97
CA ARG A 112 -8.24 9.42 24.02
C ARG A 112 -7.43 10.57 23.40
N LEU A 113 -6.65 11.29 24.19
CA LEU A 113 -5.78 12.36 23.69
C LEU A 113 -4.66 11.82 22.78
N VAL A 114 -4.05 10.68 23.12
CA VAL A 114 -3.06 10.02 22.27
C VAL A 114 -3.67 9.63 20.94
N HIS A 115 -4.85 8.99 20.94
CA HIS A 115 -5.58 8.65 19.71
C HIS A 115 -5.88 9.88 18.87
N GLN A 116 -6.40 10.95 19.47
CA GLN A 116 -6.68 12.19 18.73
C GLN A 116 -5.38 12.80 18.16
N ARG A 117 -4.29 12.76 18.92
CA ARG A 117 -3.01 13.31 18.47
C ARG A 117 -2.38 12.49 17.36
N VAL A 118 -2.40 11.17 17.44
CA VAL A 118 -1.94 10.27 16.38
C VAL A 118 -2.76 10.51 15.11
N ARG A 119 -4.08 10.51 15.19
CA ARG A 119 -4.97 10.82 14.05
C ARG A 119 -4.67 12.20 13.44
N ALA A 120 -4.46 13.22 14.27
CA ALA A 120 -4.13 14.56 13.78
C ALA A 120 -2.75 14.63 13.10
N LEU A 121 -1.79 13.81 13.52
CA LEU A 121 -0.46 13.74 12.93
C LEU A 121 -0.42 12.92 11.64
N SER A 122 -1.25 11.90 11.53
CA SER A 122 -1.34 11.00 10.37
C SER A 122 -2.35 11.44 9.30
N LYS A 123 -3.18 12.46 9.56
CA LYS A 123 -4.25 12.89 8.65
C LYS A 123 -3.81 13.29 7.24
N ASP A 124 -2.54 13.61 7.07
CA ASP A 124 -1.96 13.96 5.76
C ASP A 124 -1.42 12.72 5.03
N LEU A 125 -1.38 11.55 5.70
CA LEU A 125 -0.89 10.27 5.18
C LEU A 125 -1.99 9.22 5.11
N ILE A 126 -2.87 9.19 6.12
CA ILE A 126 -3.93 8.20 6.26
C ILE A 126 -5.26 8.95 6.38
N LEU A 127 -6.16 8.67 5.47
CA LEU A 127 -7.51 9.23 5.51
C LEU A 127 -8.42 8.36 6.39
N PRO A 128 -9.28 8.97 7.22
CA PRO A 128 -10.31 8.22 7.91
C PRO A 128 -11.27 7.58 6.89
N ALA A 129 -11.54 6.29 7.06
CA ALA A 129 -12.49 5.55 6.22
C ALA A 129 -13.97 5.88 6.55
N GLU A 130 -14.22 6.66 7.60
CA GLU A 130 -15.55 7.12 7.99
C GLU A 130 -16.21 7.85 6.82
N GLN A 131 -17.42 7.43 6.47
CA GLN A 131 -18.12 7.83 5.24
C GLN A 131 -18.10 9.35 4.99
N ALA A 132 -18.59 10.13 5.90
CA ALA A 132 -18.72 11.59 5.73
C ALA A 132 -17.38 12.32 5.53
N ARG A 133 -16.32 11.88 6.22
CA ARG A 133 -15.00 12.50 6.12
C ARG A 133 -14.29 12.14 4.82
N LEU A 134 -14.41 10.88 4.41
CA LEU A 134 -13.84 10.42 3.16
C LEU A 134 -14.54 11.08 1.98
N SER A 135 -15.87 11.08 1.93
CA SER A 135 -16.65 11.74 0.86
C SER A 135 -16.28 13.22 0.72
N LYS A 136 -16.19 13.95 1.84
CA LYS A 136 -15.77 15.36 1.82
C LYS A 136 -14.37 15.55 1.24
N HIS A 137 -13.44 14.65 1.57
CA HIS A 137 -12.07 14.73 1.05
C HIS A 137 -12.03 14.42 -0.45
N LEU A 138 -12.70 13.34 -0.87
CA LEU A 138 -12.76 12.92 -2.29
C LEU A 138 -13.42 13.99 -3.15
N GLY A 139 -14.55 14.55 -2.70
CA GLY A 139 -15.25 15.63 -3.40
C GLY A 139 -14.35 16.84 -3.61
N LYS A 140 -13.65 17.29 -2.55
CA LYS A 140 -12.69 18.39 -2.66
C LYS A 140 -11.58 18.13 -3.67
N ARG A 141 -11.02 16.91 -3.70
CA ARG A 141 -9.98 16.54 -4.67
C ARG A 141 -10.49 16.49 -6.09
N LYS A 142 -11.70 16.02 -6.27
CA LYS A 142 -12.38 16.01 -7.58
C LYS A 142 -12.62 17.44 -8.11
N GLU A 143 -13.04 18.37 -7.24
CA GLU A 143 -13.15 19.81 -7.57
C GLU A 143 -11.79 20.41 -7.97
N GLU A 144 -10.69 19.96 -7.36
CA GLU A 144 -9.31 20.35 -7.71
C GLU A 144 -8.81 19.68 -9.00
N GLY A 145 -9.62 18.86 -9.69
CA GLY A 145 -9.24 18.09 -10.90
C GLY A 145 -8.30 16.91 -10.61
N ILE A 146 -8.21 16.47 -9.36
CA ILE A 146 -7.33 15.37 -8.93
C ILE A 146 -8.13 14.09 -8.82
N ARG A 147 -7.77 13.09 -9.63
CA ARG A 147 -8.28 11.73 -9.52
C ARG A 147 -7.47 10.94 -8.50
N LEU A 148 -8.15 10.32 -7.54
CA LEU A 148 -7.51 9.57 -6.46
C LEU A 148 -7.66 8.07 -6.67
N ASN A 149 -6.57 7.35 -6.46
CA ASN A 149 -6.60 5.90 -6.29
C ASN A 149 -6.78 5.59 -4.81
N ILE A 150 -7.86 4.91 -4.47
CA ILE A 150 -8.15 4.50 -3.09
C ILE A 150 -7.50 3.15 -2.84
N ASN A 151 -6.58 3.12 -1.88
CA ASN A 151 -5.99 1.88 -1.41
C ASN A 151 -6.55 1.59 -0.01
N VAL A 152 -7.33 0.52 0.10
CA VAL A 152 -7.82 0.02 1.39
C VAL A 152 -6.65 -0.71 2.04
N LEU A 153 -6.04 -0.10 3.06
CA LEU A 153 -4.92 -0.68 3.79
C LEU A 153 -5.30 -2.03 4.39
N GLY A 154 -4.49 -3.02 4.12
CA GLY A 154 -4.63 -4.37 4.66
C GLY A 154 -3.39 -5.21 4.35
N GLU A 155 -2.95 -5.98 5.34
CA GLU A 155 -1.92 -7.00 5.16
C GLU A 155 -2.56 -8.31 4.68
N ALA A 156 -1.75 -9.28 4.26
CA ALA A 156 -2.21 -10.61 3.93
C ALA A 156 -3.00 -11.23 5.09
N VAL A 157 -4.12 -11.86 4.80
CA VAL A 157 -5.00 -12.48 5.80
C VAL A 157 -4.83 -13.98 5.80
N LEU A 158 -4.80 -14.55 7.00
CA LEU A 158 -4.74 -16.00 7.20
C LEU A 158 -6.13 -16.60 7.43
N GLY A 159 -7.03 -15.87 8.08
CA GLY A 159 -8.35 -16.32 8.47
C GLY A 159 -9.44 -15.99 7.44
N GLN A 160 -10.29 -16.97 7.11
CA GLN A 160 -11.38 -16.80 6.15
C GLN A 160 -12.36 -15.69 6.56
N HIS A 161 -12.75 -15.67 7.84
CA HIS A 161 -13.69 -14.65 8.35
C HIS A 161 -13.16 -13.23 8.16
N GLU A 162 -11.88 -12.98 8.43
CA GLU A 162 -11.28 -11.66 8.23
C GLU A 162 -11.19 -11.31 6.73
N ALA A 163 -10.87 -12.28 5.88
CA ALA A 163 -10.85 -12.08 4.42
C ALA A 163 -12.25 -11.69 3.90
N ASP A 164 -13.31 -12.35 4.36
CA ASP A 164 -14.67 -12.06 3.95
C ASP A 164 -15.15 -10.70 4.46
N GLU A 165 -14.79 -10.29 5.67
CA GLU A 165 -15.07 -8.96 6.20
C GLU A 165 -14.35 -7.86 5.41
N ARG A 166 -13.10 -8.10 5.00
CA ARG A 166 -12.36 -7.16 4.16
C ARG A 166 -12.91 -7.09 2.74
N PHE A 167 -13.30 -8.24 2.19
CA PHE A 167 -13.94 -8.31 0.89
C PHE A 167 -15.26 -7.53 0.88
N LYS A 168 -16.09 -7.70 1.89
CA LYS A 168 -17.33 -6.93 2.05
C LYS A 168 -17.08 -5.42 2.08
N ARG A 169 -16.09 -4.96 2.86
CA ARG A 169 -15.71 -3.54 2.89
C ARG A 169 -15.19 -3.03 1.56
N LEU A 170 -14.51 -3.87 0.78
CA LEU A 170 -14.06 -3.53 -0.57
C LEU A 170 -15.27 -3.32 -1.49
N VAL A 171 -16.24 -4.22 -1.48
CA VAL A 171 -17.49 -4.10 -2.25
C VAL A 171 -18.26 -2.84 -1.83
N GLU A 172 -18.41 -2.59 -0.54
CA GLU A 172 -19.02 -1.36 -0.04
C GLU A 172 -18.28 -0.09 -0.52
N MET A 173 -16.96 -0.17 -0.70
CA MET A 173 -16.17 0.95 -1.24
C MET A 173 -16.40 1.14 -2.74
N ILE A 174 -16.56 0.07 -3.53
CA ILE A 174 -16.90 0.12 -4.96
C ILE A 174 -18.26 0.77 -5.17
N HIS A 175 -19.23 0.50 -4.31
CA HIS A 175 -20.58 1.06 -4.40
C HIS A 175 -20.66 2.57 -4.08
N ARG A 176 -19.57 3.22 -3.71
CA ARG A 176 -19.56 4.65 -3.37
C ARG A 176 -19.43 5.51 -4.64
N PRO A 177 -20.37 6.42 -4.91
CA PRO A 177 -20.41 7.19 -6.16
C PRO A 177 -19.25 8.18 -6.33
N GLU A 178 -18.57 8.53 -5.23
CA GLU A 178 -17.37 9.38 -5.27
C GLU A 178 -16.06 8.61 -5.50
N VAL A 179 -16.11 7.27 -5.55
CA VAL A 179 -14.95 6.40 -5.72
C VAL A 179 -14.93 5.87 -7.14
N ASP A 180 -13.95 6.28 -7.92
CA ASP A 180 -13.81 5.92 -9.33
C ASP A 180 -12.54 5.12 -9.64
N TYR A 181 -11.68 4.86 -8.63
CA TYR A 181 -10.45 4.10 -8.78
C TYR A 181 -10.02 3.46 -7.46
N ILE A 182 -9.90 2.14 -7.45
CA ILE A 182 -9.50 1.35 -6.27
C ILE A 182 -8.31 0.46 -6.61
N SER A 183 -7.32 0.40 -5.71
CA SER A 183 -6.30 -0.66 -5.68
C SER A 183 -6.71 -1.79 -4.75
N VAL A 184 -6.67 -3.01 -5.27
CA VAL A 184 -7.03 -4.24 -4.56
C VAL A 184 -5.80 -5.12 -4.43
N LYS A 185 -5.52 -5.56 -3.21
CA LYS A 185 -4.53 -6.60 -2.92
C LYS A 185 -5.24 -7.92 -2.72
N LEU A 186 -4.99 -8.90 -3.56
CA LEU A 186 -5.67 -10.21 -3.50
C LEU A 186 -5.43 -10.92 -2.17
N SER A 187 -4.20 -10.88 -1.66
CA SER A 187 -3.86 -11.48 -0.35
C SER A 187 -4.56 -10.84 0.85
N ALA A 188 -5.18 -9.68 0.68
CA ALA A 188 -5.98 -9.05 1.73
C ALA A 188 -7.46 -9.46 1.72
N VAL A 189 -7.95 -10.05 0.62
CA VAL A 189 -9.37 -10.40 0.43
C VAL A 189 -9.59 -11.88 0.14
N VAL A 190 -8.51 -12.64 -0.05
CA VAL A 190 -8.52 -14.10 -0.20
C VAL A 190 -7.60 -14.70 0.85
N ALA A 191 -8.17 -15.55 1.71
CA ALA A 191 -7.38 -16.24 2.73
C ALA A 191 -6.59 -17.41 2.13
N GLN A 192 -5.41 -17.69 2.73
CA GLN A 192 -4.64 -18.90 2.44
C GLN A 192 -4.35 -19.14 0.95
N MET A 193 -3.78 -18.13 0.28
CA MET A 193 -3.22 -18.34 -1.05
C MET A 193 -1.97 -19.23 -0.94
N ILE A 194 -2.10 -20.48 -1.39
CA ILE A 194 -1.09 -21.51 -1.19
C ILE A 194 -0.34 -21.72 -2.51
N THR A 195 0.95 -21.45 -2.53
CA THR A 195 1.78 -21.55 -3.75
C THR A 195 1.86 -22.99 -4.31
N ILE A 196 1.82 -24.01 -3.43
CA ILE A 196 1.86 -25.43 -3.82
C ILE A 196 0.55 -25.85 -4.49
N ASP A 197 -0.59 -25.34 -4.02
CA ASP A 197 -1.91 -25.49 -4.63
C ASP A 197 -2.24 -24.25 -5.46
N HIS A 198 -1.51 -24.09 -6.57
CA HIS A 198 -1.67 -22.92 -7.44
C HIS A 198 -3.07 -22.88 -8.05
N GLU A 199 -3.57 -23.99 -8.59
CA GLU A 199 -4.86 -24.02 -9.29
C GLU A 199 -6.05 -23.82 -8.33
N GLY A 200 -6.04 -24.46 -7.15
CA GLY A 200 -7.06 -24.23 -6.13
C GLY A 200 -7.06 -22.81 -5.58
N SER A 201 -5.87 -22.22 -5.43
CA SER A 201 -5.73 -20.81 -5.05
C SER A 201 -6.22 -19.88 -6.16
N LEU A 202 -5.90 -20.20 -7.41
CA LEU A 202 -6.30 -19.43 -8.58
C LEU A 202 -7.81 -19.38 -8.75
N GLU A 203 -8.50 -20.51 -8.57
CA GLU A 203 -9.97 -20.52 -8.67
C GLU A 203 -10.62 -19.66 -7.59
N LYS A 204 -10.19 -19.77 -6.33
CA LYS A 204 -10.67 -18.92 -5.23
C LYS A 204 -10.48 -17.42 -5.52
N VAL A 205 -9.33 -17.06 -6.09
CA VAL A 205 -9.05 -15.68 -6.48
C VAL A 205 -9.95 -15.25 -7.64
N CYS A 206 -10.12 -16.09 -8.66
CA CYS A 206 -10.97 -15.79 -9.80
C CYS A 206 -12.44 -15.60 -9.39
N GLU A 207 -12.98 -16.42 -8.46
CA GLU A 207 -14.32 -16.23 -7.91
C GLU A 207 -14.50 -14.82 -7.31
N LYS A 208 -13.59 -14.38 -6.47
CA LYS A 208 -13.63 -13.03 -5.88
C LYS A 208 -13.45 -11.94 -6.91
N LEU A 209 -12.56 -12.13 -7.91
CA LEU A 209 -12.33 -11.15 -8.98
C LEU A 209 -13.55 -10.98 -9.88
N ARG A 210 -14.27 -12.04 -10.20
CA ARG A 210 -15.53 -11.95 -10.98
C ARG A 210 -16.53 -11.01 -10.29
N ILE A 211 -16.69 -11.15 -8.97
CA ILE A 211 -17.58 -10.27 -8.18
C ILE A 211 -17.07 -8.83 -8.22
N ILE A 212 -15.77 -8.62 -7.97
CA ILE A 212 -15.15 -7.29 -7.97
C ILE A 212 -15.34 -6.60 -9.33
N TYR A 213 -15.08 -7.31 -10.43
CA TYR A 213 -15.20 -6.72 -11.77
C TYR A 213 -16.66 -6.46 -12.17
N ALA A 214 -17.60 -7.35 -11.84
CA ALA A 214 -19.01 -7.14 -12.09
C ALA A 214 -19.55 -5.91 -11.33
N ASP A 215 -19.22 -5.78 -10.06
CA ASP A 215 -19.60 -4.62 -9.26
C ASP A 215 -18.92 -3.33 -9.74
N SER A 216 -17.64 -3.42 -10.10
CA SER A 216 -16.89 -2.25 -10.58
C SER A 216 -17.40 -1.74 -11.94
N ASP A 217 -17.84 -2.63 -12.81
CA ASP A 217 -18.46 -2.28 -14.08
C ASP A 217 -19.77 -1.54 -13.86
N THR A 218 -20.63 -2.07 -13.01
CA THR A 218 -21.91 -1.47 -12.65
C THR A 218 -21.77 -0.06 -12.07
N HIS A 219 -20.71 0.19 -11.29
CA HIS A 219 -20.50 1.47 -10.59
C HIS A 219 -19.49 2.39 -11.28
N GLY A 220 -18.90 1.98 -12.39
CA GLY A 220 -17.91 2.77 -13.13
C GLY A 220 -16.58 2.95 -12.39
N THR A 221 -16.21 2.00 -11.52
CA THR A 221 -14.99 2.04 -10.71
C THR A 221 -13.86 1.29 -11.41
N PHE A 222 -12.72 1.94 -11.63
CA PHE A 222 -11.54 1.29 -12.18
C PHE A 222 -10.82 0.47 -11.09
N ILE A 223 -10.58 -0.81 -11.35
CA ILE A 223 -9.88 -1.71 -10.43
C ILE A 223 -8.44 -1.91 -10.88
N ASN A 224 -7.51 -1.75 -9.94
CA ASN A 224 -6.10 -2.04 -10.13
C ASN A 224 -5.65 -3.11 -9.14
N LEU A 225 -5.08 -4.21 -9.62
CA LEU A 225 -4.53 -5.23 -8.75
C LEU A 225 -3.14 -4.84 -8.28
N ASP A 226 -2.99 -4.66 -6.97
CA ASP A 226 -1.70 -4.42 -6.33
C ASP A 226 -1.06 -5.75 -5.94
N MET A 227 0.23 -5.89 -6.21
CA MET A 227 1.04 -7.04 -5.85
C MET A 227 2.25 -6.56 -5.04
N GLU A 228 2.49 -7.16 -3.89
CA GLU A 228 3.55 -6.74 -2.98
C GLU A 228 4.60 -7.82 -2.73
N GLU A 229 4.24 -9.10 -2.76
CA GLU A 229 5.15 -10.22 -2.53
C GLU A 229 5.42 -10.98 -3.82
N PHE A 230 6.67 -11.40 -4.00
CA PHE A 230 7.08 -12.21 -5.16
C PHE A 230 6.23 -13.47 -5.36
N ARG A 231 5.88 -14.14 -4.24
CA ARG A 231 5.07 -15.38 -4.30
C ARG A 231 3.68 -15.17 -4.92
N ASP A 232 3.15 -13.94 -4.89
CA ASP A 232 1.82 -13.62 -5.39
C ASP A 232 1.84 -13.21 -6.88
N LEU A 233 3.04 -13.05 -7.49
CA LEU A 233 3.19 -12.54 -8.84
C LEU A 233 2.49 -13.43 -9.89
N ALA A 234 2.84 -14.72 -9.94
CA ALA A 234 2.27 -15.64 -10.91
C ALA A 234 0.75 -15.75 -10.74
N LEU A 235 0.29 -15.99 -9.52
CA LEU A 235 -1.14 -16.11 -9.19
C LEU A 235 -1.93 -14.86 -9.57
N THR A 236 -1.38 -13.66 -9.32
CA THR A 236 -2.04 -12.40 -9.64
C THR A 236 -2.14 -12.18 -11.15
N VAL A 237 -1.07 -12.48 -11.90
CA VAL A 237 -1.06 -12.37 -13.37
C VAL A 237 -2.02 -13.38 -13.99
N ASP A 238 -2.01 -14.63 -13.54
CA ASP A 238 -2.87 -15.69 -14.06
C ASP A 238 -4.34 -15.41 -13.79
N ALA A 239 -4.70 -14.99 -12.58
CA ALA A 239 -6.06 -14.62 -12.23
C ALA A 239 -6.55 -13.41 -13.04
N PHE A 240 -5.71 -12.38 -13.18
CA PHE A 240 -6.01 -11.20 -13.99
C PHE A 240 -6.32 -11.56 -15.44
N LYS A 241 -5.48 -12.38 -16.06
CA LYS A 241 -5.64 -12.83 -17.45
C LYS A 241 -6.88 -13.73 -17.59
N ARG A 242 -7.03 -14.71 -16.68
CA ARG A 242 -8.13 -15.69 -16.74
C ARG A 242 -9.48 -14.99 -16.72
N VAL A 243 -9.74 -14.15 -15.70
CA VAL A 243 -11.05 -13.50 -15.56
C VAL A 243 -11.29 -12.48 -16.67
N LEU A 244 -10.30 -11.67 -17.05
CA LEU A 244 -10.45 -10.69 -18.13
C LEU A 244 -10.53 -11.30 -19.53
N SER A 245 -10.28 -12.60 -19.71
CA SER A 245 -10.52 -13.35 -20.94
C SER A 245 -11.95 -13.86 -21.06
N GLU A 246 -12.71 -13.87 -19.97
CA GLU A 246 -14.10 -14.30 -19.96
C GLU A 246 -14.96 -13.31 -20.76
N LYS A 247 -15.95 -13.82 -21.47
CA LYS A 247 -16.81 -13.00 -22.35
C LYS A 247 -17.47 -11.82 -21.64
N ASP A 248 -17.90 -12.07 -20.39
CA ASP A 248 -18.61 -11.07 -19.57
C ASP A 248 -17.68 -9.95 -19.08
N PHE A 249 -16.36 -10.18 -19.06
CA PHE A 249 -15.36 -9.21 -18.58
C PHE A 249 -14.42 -8.70 -19.68
N LEU A 250 -14.64 -9.11 -20.93
CA LEU A 250 -13.77 -8.72 -22.04
C LEU A 250 -13.73 -7.20 -22.26
N HIS A 251 -14.82 -6.50 -22.03
CA HIS A 251 -14.95 -5.04 -22.21
C HIS A 251 -14.32 -4.23 -21.07
N ILE A 252 -14.01 -4.83 -19.94
CA ILE A 252 -13.55 -4.13 -18.75
C ILE A 252 -12.15 -3.55 -18.93
N HIS A 253 -11.97 -2.29 -18.54
CA HIS A 253 -10.67 -1.65 -18.37
C HIS A 253 -10.13 -1.95 -16.97
N ALA A 254 -8.95 -2.54 -16.88
CA ALA A 254 -8.37 -2.95 -15.60
C ALA A 254 -6.88 -2.62 -15.49
N GLY A 255 -6.37 -2.58 -14.26
CA GLY A 255 -4.96 -2.33 -13.98
C GLY A 255 -4.30 -3.44 -13.17
N ILE A 256 -2.98 -3.56 -13.33
CA ILE A 256 -2.13 -4.48 -12.58
C ILE A 256 -0.79 -3.82 -12.27
N VAL A 257 -0.20 -4.17 -11.13
CA VAL A 257 1.11 -3.66 -10.68
C VAL A 257 2.19 -4.69 -10.90
N LEU A 258 3.35 -4.23 -11.37
CA LEU A 258 4.59 -5.01 -11.39
C LEU A 258 5.69 -4.29 -10.60
N GLN A 259 6.54 -5.06 -9.90
CA GLN A 259 7.64 -4.54 -9.11
C GLN A 259 8.96 -4.58 -9.92
N ALA A 260 9.55 -3.42 -10.18
CA ALA A 260 10.71 -3.27 -11.05
C ALA A 260 11.99 -3.98 -10.56
N TYR A 261 12.09 -4.28 -9.27
CA TYR A 261 13.27 -4.96 -8.73
C TYR A 261 13.25 -6.49 -8.88
N LEU A 262 12.12 -7.07 -9.28
CA LEU A 262 12.00 -8.51 -9.50
C LEU A 262 12.43 -8.85 -10.94
N PRO A 263 13.40 -9.74 -11.15
CA PRO A 263 13.78 -10.18 -12.50
C PRO A 263 12.62 -10.76 -13.30
N GLU A 264 11.73 -11.50 -12.64
CA GLU A 264 10.56 -12.13 -13.23
C GLU A 264 9.51 -11.10 -13.72
N SER A 265 9.57 -9.86 -13.26
CA SER A 265 8.69 -8.79 -13.75
C SER A 265 8.91 -8.48 -15.23
N HIS A 266 10.09 -8.77 -15.81
CA HIS A 266 10.34 -8.60 -17.25
C HIS A 266 9.51 -9.57 -18.08
N SER A 267 9.49 -10.86 -17.72
CA SER A 267 8.67 -11.86 -18.41
C SER A 267 7.18 -11.62 -18.19
N ALA A 268 6.78 -11.29 -16.97
CA ALA A 268 5.39 -10.93 -16.65
C ALA A 268 4.92 -9.69 -17.42
N PHE A 269 5.79 -8.69 -17.59
CA PHE A 269 5.47 -7.51 -18.41
C PHE A 269 5.26 -7.87 -19.87
N ALA A 270 6.17 -8.66 -20.47
CA ALA A 270 6.05 -9.10 -21.86
C ALA A 270 4.76 -9.90 -22.09
N ASP A 271 4.43 -10.81 -21.16
CA ASP A 271 3.20 -11.62 -21.20
C ASP A 271 1.94 -10.75 -21.08
N LEU A 272 1.91 -9.76 -20.17
CA LEU A 272 0.80 -8.82 -20.02
C LEU A 272 0.64 -7.91 -21.25
N VAL A 273 1.74 -7.51 -21.89
CA VAL A 273 1.69 -6.73 -23.15
C VAL A 273 1.10 -7.57 -24.27
N ALA A 274 1.56 -8.83 -24.44
CA ALA A 274 0.98 -9.75 -25.42
C ALA A 274 -0.52 -9.96 -25.18
N PHE A 275 -0.91 -10.18 -23.93
CA PHE A 275 -2.31 -10.30 -23.52
C PHE A 275 -3.13 -9.03 -23.86
N ALA A 276 -2.59 -7.85 -23.61
CA ALA A 276 -3.24 -6.59 -23.94
C ALA A 276 -3.46 -6.42 -25.45
N VAL A 277 -2.48 -6.83 -26.27
CA VAL A 277 -2.58 -6.82 -27.74
C VAL A 277 -3.69 -7.76 -28.22
N GLU A 278 -3.76 -8.99 -27.69
CA GLU A 278 -4.82 -9.94 -28.06
C GLU A 278 -6.21 -9.41 -27.65
N ARG A 279 -6.35 -8.85 -26.46
CA ARG A 279 -7.60 -8.20 -26.04
C ARG A 279 -8.00 -7.07 -26.97
N HIS A 280 -7.05 -6.24 -27.42
CA HIS A 280 -7.31 -5.16 -28.34
C HIS A 280 -7.84 -5.66 -29.70
N LYS A 281 -7.28 -6.76 -30.22
CA LYS A 281 -7.78 -7.43 -31.45
C LYS A 281 -9.23 -7.90 -31.31
N LEU A 282 -9.62 -8.31 -30.10
CA LEU A 282 -10.98 -8.72 -29.75
C LEU A 282 -11.90 -7.53 -29.37
N GLN A 283 -11.46 -6.30 -29.59
CA GLN A 283 -12.17 -5.08 -29.17
C GLN A 283 -12.46 -5.02 -27.67
N GLY A 284 -11.62 -5.68 -26.86
CA GLY A 284 -11.71 -5.70 -25.41
C GLY A 284 -11.21 -4.42 -24.76
N GLY A 285 -11.45 -4.31 -23.45
CA GLY A 285 -11.01 -3.20 -22.63
C GLY A 285 -9.48 -3.10 -22.51
N THR A 286 -8.99 -1.91 -22.24
CA THR A 286 -7.55 -1.63 -22.10
C THR A 286 -6.97 -2.12 -20.79
N ILE A 287 -5.67 -2.42 -20.79
CA ILE A 287 -4.91 -2.80 -19.61
C ILE A 287 -3.95 -1.68 -19.24
N LYS A 288 -3.94 -1.30 -17.95
CA LYS A 288 -2.98 -0.37 -17.37
C LYS A 288 -1.95 -1.13 -16.55
N ILE A 289 -0.70 -1.12 -16.96
CA ILE A 289 0.40 -1.68 -16.17
C ILE A 289 1.06 -0.55 -15.38
N ARG A 290 1.04 -0.66 -14.04
CA ARG A 290 1.73 0.27 -13.15
C ARG A 290 3.05 -0.35 -12.69
N LEU A 291 4.15 0.18 -13.19
CA LEU A 291 5.47 -0.26 -12.76
C LEU A 291 5.88 0.52 -11.51
N VAL A 292 6.13 -0.17 -10.43
CA VAL A 292 6.57 0.41 -9.15
C VAL A 292 7.97 -0.10 -8.81
N LYS A 293 8.72 0.67 -7.99
CA LYS A 293 10.04 0.22 -7.53
C LYS A 293 9.94 -1.13 -6.79
N GLY A 294 8.92 -1.27 -5.94
CA GLY A 294 8.69 -2.40 -5.06
C GLY A 294 8.78 -2.03 -3.58
N ALA A 295 7.99 -2.73 -2.74
CA ALA A 295 7.84 -2.41 -1.32
C ALA A 295 8.70 -3.30 -0.41
N ASN A 296 8.91 -4.57 -0.76
CA ASN A 296 9.43 -5.61 0.13
C ASN A 296 10.88 -6.02 -0.17
N LEU A 297 11.71 -5.11 -0.67
CA LEU A 297 13.09 -5.44 -1.09
C LEU A 297 13.92 -6.14 -0.01
N ALA A 298 13.78 -5.75 1.25
CA ALA A 298 14.53 -6.38 2.36
C ALA A 298 14.08 -7.83 2.58
N MET A 299 12.79 -8.11 2.55
CA MET A 299 12.22 -9.45 2.67
C MET A 299 12.61 -10.34 1.47
N GLU A 300 12.55 -9.79 0.26
CA GLU A 300 12.93 -10.54 -0.95
C GLU A 300 14.43 -10.88 -0.96
N LYS A 301 15.28 -10.00 -0.45
CA LYS A 301 16.70 -10.29 -0.25
C LYS A 301 16.92 -11.43 0.75
N ALA A 302 16.28 -11.38 1.92
CA ALA A 302 16.38 -12.43 2.93
C ALA A 302 15.93 -13.79 2.36
N LYS A 303 14.80 -13.85 1.68
CA LYS A 303 14.33 -15.07 1.01
C LYS A 303 15.27 -15.58 -0.09
N SER A 304 15.90 -14.67 -0.82
CA SER A 304 16.92 -15.03 -1.82
C SER A 304 18.17 -15.65 -1.19
N GLU A 305 18.61 -15.11 -0.05
CA GLU A 305 19.73 -15.64 0.73
C GLU A 305 19.41 -17.01 1.33
N GLU A 306 18.21 -17.21 1.89
CA GLU A 306 17.75 -18.50 2.39
C GLU A 306 17.77 -19.59 1.29
N ARG A 307 17.33 -19.28 0.08
CA ARG A 307 17.38 -20.21 -1.05
C ARG A 307 18.81 -20.56 -1.46
N ARG A 308 19.74 -19.61 -1.34
CA ARG A 308 21.16 -19.80 -1.65
C ARG A 308 21.81 -20.74 -0.63
N VAL A 309 21.58 -20.52 0.66
CA VAL A 309 22.05 -21.40 1.74
C VAL A 309 21.47 -22.81 1.60
N GLY A 310 20.18 -22.94 1.27
CA GLY A 310 19.55 -24.24 1.06
C GLY A 310 20.13 -25.04 -0.13
N LYS A 311 20.73 -24.39 -1.13
CA LYS A 311 21.45 -25.04 -2.22
C LYS A 311 22.85 -25.53 -1.80
N GLU A 312 23.52 -24.78 -0.94
CA GLU A 312 24.84 -25.16 -0.41
C GLU A 312 24.77 -26.36 0.53
N CYS A 313 23.64 -26.55 1.24
CA CYS A 313 23.42 -27.72 2.10
C CYS A 313 23.08 -29.03 1.34
N ARG A 314 22.97 -29.00 0.02
CA ARG A 314 22.67 -30.18 -0.81
C ARG A 314 23.89 -30.73 -1.56
N LEU A 315 25.06 -30.22 -1.29
CA LEU A 315 26.35 -30.70 -1.72
C LEU A 315 27.04 -31.46 -0.57
#